data_bd97c6553dc1c38a3fe57837cba79f76
#
_entry.id   bd97c6553dc1c38a3fe57837cba79f76
#
_cell.length_a   1.000
_cell.length_b   1.000
_cell.length_c   1.000
_cell.angle_alpha   90.00
_cell.angle_beta   90.00
_cell.angle_gamma   90.00
#
_symmetry.space_group_name_H-M   'P 1'
#
loop_
_entity.id
_entity.type
_entity.pdbx_description
1 polymer ?
#
loop_
_entity_poly.entity_id
_entity_poly.type
_entity_poly.pdbx_seq_one_letter_code
_entity_poly.pdbx_strand_id
1 'polypeptide(L)'
;MKQITIALVFLFSLNLSAQYWQQKVDYTMTVELDAETADYTGTQQLVYTNNSPETLTKVFYHLYFNAFRPESDMAIRLKNGGDKNRRFKVSIDSLTAFQQGYLKVTSLKQDGAPVQMVESGTILEVTLNKPLVSGASTVLDLAFNGHVPDMIRRSGKNTKEGIAFSMAQWY
;
A
#
# COMPACT_ATOMS: atom_id res chain seq x y z
N MET A 1 -24.41 11.82 51.10
CA MET A 1 -23.43 10.86 50.54
C MET A 1 -23.76 10.46 49.09
N LYS A 2 -24.97 10.03 48.72
CA LYS A 2 -25.33 9.62 47.33
C LYS A 2 -25.12 10.71 46.27
N GLN A 3 -25.39 11.99 46.60
CA GLN A 3 -25.23 13.10 45.64
C GLN A 3 -23.75 13.44 45.37
N ILE A 4 -22.86 13.27 46.35
CA ILE A 4 -21.40 13.49 46.17
C ILE A 4 -20.81 12.38 45.33
N THR A 5 -21.27 11.15 45.45
CA THR A 5 -20.81 10.03 44.66
C THR A 5 -21.18 10.19 43.17
N ILE A 6 -22.38 10.71 42.86
CA ILE A 6 -22.85 10.98 41.49
C ILE A 6 -22.01 12.10 40.87
N ALA A 7 -21.70 13.17 41.62
CA ALA A 7 -20.87 14.28 41.13
C ALA A 7 -19.42 13.82 40.83
N LEU A 8 -18.86 12.90 41.66
CA LEU A 8 -17.51 12.34 41.42
C LEU A 8 -17.46 11.48 40.15
N VAL A 9 -18.48 10.68 39.88
CA VAL A 9 -18.58 9.84 38.67
C VAL A 9 -18.70 10.71 37.43
N PHE A 10 -19.44 11.84 37.51
CA PHE A 10 -19.57 12.78 36.37
C PHE A 10 -18.27 13.55 36.06
N LEU A 11 -17.47 13.87 37.07
CA LEU A 11 -16.14 14.48 36.86
C LEU A 11 -15.11 13.54 36.26
N PHE A 12 -15.21 12.24 36.47
CA PHE A 12 -14.32 11.24 35.86
C PHE A 12 -14.65 10.96 34.39
N SER A 13 -15.89 11.16 33.95
CA SER A 13 -16.31 10.91 32.56
C SER A 13 -15.92 12.03 31.57
N LEU A 14 -15.44 13.18 32.04
CA LEU A 14 -15.07 14.32 31.19
C LEU A 14 -13.66 14.24 30.57
N ASN A 15 -12.86 13.22 30.92
CA ASN A 15 -11.49 13.09 30.43
C ASN A 15 -11.27 11.98 29.41
N LEU A 16 -12.32 11.38 28.84
CA LEU A 16 -12.23 10.43 27.74
C LEU A 16 -12.14 11.17 26.40
N SER A 17 -11.03 11.92 26.20
CA SER A 17 -10.68 12.37 24.88
C SER A 17 -10.10 11.18 24.10
N ALA A 18 -10.88 10.57 23.23
CA ALA A 18 -10.34 9.70 22.21
C ALA A 18 -9.44 10.56 21.32
N GLN A 19 -8.14 10.47 21.51
CA GLN A 19 -7.18 11.21 20.68
C GLN A 19 -7.17 10.57 19.30
N TYR A 20 -7.90 11.19 18.36
CA TYR A 20 -7.85 10.81 16.96
C TYR A 20 -6.55 11.32 16.35
N TRP A 21 -5.77 10.42 15.77
CA TRP A 21 -4.57 10.76 15.03
C TRP A 21 -4.57 10.05 13.67
N GLN A 22 -3.93 10.64 12.71
CA GLN A 22 -3.74 10.07 11.38
C GLN A 22 -2.30 10.35 10.93
N GLN A 23 -1.65 9.34 10.38
CA GLN A 23 -0.32 9.51 9.82
C GLN A 23 -0.35 10.49 8.65
N LYS A 24 0.75 11.25 8.49
CA LYS A 24 0.90 12.16 7.36
C LYS A 24 1.99 11.65 6.45
N VAL A 25 1.70 11.67 5.15
CA VAL A 25 2.65 11.33 4.10
C VAL A 25 2.58 12.38 2.99
N ASP A 26 3.75 12.86 2.57
CA ASP A 26 3.90 13.75 1.42
C ASP A 26 4.71 13.00 0.36
N TYR A 27 4.16 12.86 -0.86
CA TYR A 27 4.77 12.12 -1.95
C TYR A 27 5.34 13.05 -3.02
N THR A 28 6.55 12.71 -3.50
CA THR A 28 7.09 13.21 -4.77
C THR A 28 7.50 12.00 -5.60
N MET A 29 6.94 11.86 -6.80
CA MET A 29 7.21 10.71 -7.67
C MET A 29 7.58 11.17 -9.07
N THR A 30 8.51 10.43 -9.68
CA THR A 30 8.78 10.47 -11.12
C THR A 30 8.55 9.07 -11.67
N VAL A 31 7.74 8.96 -12.72
CA VAL A 31 7.37 7.67 -13.32
C VAL A 31 7.49 7.77 -14.82
N GLU A 32 8.10 6.75 -15.42
CA GLU A 32 8.18 6.55 -16.86
C GLU A 32 7.38 5.28 -17.20
N LEU A 33 6.42 5.40 -18.12
CA LEU A 33 5.61 4.30 -18.64
C LEU A 33 5.94 4.07 -20.10
N ASP A 34 6.36 2.86 -20.43
CA ASP A 34 6.44 2.38 -21.81
C ASP A 34 5.05 1.87 -22.23
N ALA A 35 4.43 2.58 -23.17
CA ALA A 35 3.10 2.24 -23.65
C ALA A 35 3.07 1.00 -24.57
N GLU A 36 4.19 0.58 -25.14
CA GLU A 36 4.27 -0.59 -26.01
C GLU A 36 4.39 -1.88 -25.18
N THR A 37 5.26 -1.86 -24.16
CA THR A 37 5.49 -3.02 -23.29
C THR A 37 4.58 -3.04 -22.09
N ALA A 38 3.99 -1.90 -21.72
CA ALA A 38 3.23 -1.68 -20.48
C ALA A 38 4.08 -1.80 -19.20
N ASP A 39 5.40 -1.73 -19.32
CA ASP A 39 6.32 -1.65 -18.22
C ASP A 39 6.42 -0.21 -17.72
N TYR A 40 6.63 -0.05 -16.44
CA TYR A 40 6.89 1.26 -15.85
C TYR A 40 8.02 1.19 -14.84
N THR A 41 8.75 2.27 -14.73
CA THR A 41 9.81 2.47 -13.76
C THR A 41 9.61 3.79 -13.04
N GLY A 42 10.11 3.92 -11.84
CA GLY A 42 10.02 5.20 -11.16
C GLY A 42 10.83 5.27 -9.89
N THR A 43 10.86 6.50 -9.38
CA THR A 43 11.37 6.85 -8.08
C THR A 43 10.30 7.57 -7.27
N GLN A 44 10.30 7.32 -5.97
CA GLN A 44 9.41 7.96 -5.02
C GLN A 44 10.24 8.48 -3.85
N GLN A 45 10.04 9.73 -3.51
CA GLN A 45 10.43 10.27 -2.22
C GLN A 45 9.17 10.47 -1.37
N LEU A 46 9.16 9.91 -0.20
CA LEU A 46 8.05 9.97 0.73
C LEU A 46 8.55 10.57 2.05
N VAL A 47 7.99 11.71 2.44
CA VAL A 47 8.18 12.27 3.78
C VAL A 47 7.08 11.71 4.67
N TYR A 48 7.46 10.83 5.59
CA TYR A 48 6.54 10.20 6.53
C TYR A 48 6.61 10.86 7.90
N THR A 49 5.47 11.35 8.41
CA THR A 49 5.37 11.95 9.75
C THR A 49 4.55 11.04 10.65
N ASN A 50 5.15 10.64 11.76
CA ASN A 50 4.49 9.81 12.76
C ASN A 50 3.65 10.66 13.72
N ASN A 51 2.35 10.75 13.46
CA ASN A 51 1.41 11.46 14.33
C ASN A 51 0.80 10.56 15.43
N SER A 52 1.18 9.27 15.47
CA SER A 52 0.72 8.38 16.54
C SER A 52 1.50 8.63 17.84
N PRO A 53 0.97 8.25 19.00
CA PRO A 53 1.70 8.31 20.27
C PRO A 53 2.84 7.28 20.36
N GLU A 54 2.83 6.26 19.49
CA GLU A 54 3.76 5.13 19.53
C GLU A 54 5.01 5.42 18.68
N THR A 55 6.14 4.85 19.10
CA THR A 55 7.37 4.85 18.29
C THR A 55 7.28 3.76 17.22
N LEU A 56 7.44 4.12 15.96
CA LEU A 56 7.42 3.17 14.84
C LEU A 56 8.83 2.63 14.58
N THR A 57 8.93 1.31 14.51
CA THR A 57 10.16 0.60 14.12
C THR A 57 10.05 -0.01 12.73
N LYS A 58 8.83 -0.05 12.18
CA LYS A 58 8.50 -0.57 10.87
C LYS A 58 7.49 0.32 10.17
N VAL A 59 7.53 0.30 8.83
CA VAL A 59 6.48 0.83 7.95
C VAL A 59 6.13 -0.22 6.91
N PHE A 60 4.93 -0.10 6.33
CA PHE A 60 4.42 -1.07 5.37
C PHE A 60 3.96 -0.34 4.11
N TYR A 61 4.36 -0.87 2.95
CA TYR A 61 3.84 -0.43 1.65
C TYR A 61 2.90 -1.49 1.08
N HIS A 62 1.87 -1.04 0.39
CA HIS A 62 1.02 -1.90 -0.40
C HIS A 62 1.55 -2.00 -1.83
N LEU A 63 1.78 -3.22 -2.30
CA LEU A 63 2.17 -3.54 -3.66
C LEU A 63 0.95 -4.11 -4.39
N TYR A 64 -0.04 -3.26 -4.67
CA TYR A 64 -1.37 -3.70 -5.10
C TYR A 64 -1.35 -4.57 -6.37
N PHE A 65 -0.49 -4.26 -7.35
CA PHE A 65 -0.41 -5.03 -8.60
C PHE A 65 0.09 -6.45 -8.39
N ASN A 66 0.78 -6.75 -7.29
CA ASN A 66 1.20 -8.12 -6.96
C ASN A 66 0.01 -9.05 -6.70
N ALA A 67 -1.20 -8.51 -6.46
CA ALA A 67 -2.42 -9.30 -6.40
C ALA A 67 -2.80 -9.96 -7.74
N PHE A 68 -2.25 -9.45 -8.85
CA PHE A 68 -2.55 -9.93 -10.22
C PHE A 68 -1.48 -10.90 -10.77
N ARG A 69 -0.78 -11.58 -9.88
CA ARG A 69 0.11 -12.70 -10.19
C ARG A 69 -0.62 -14.03 -9.98
N PRO A 70 -0.33 -15.07 -10.76
CA PRO A 70 -0.97 -16.39 -10.64
C PRO A 70 -0.83 -17.04 -9.26
N GLU A 71 0.28 -16.79 -8.56
CA GLU A 71 0.58 -17.31 -7.22
C GLU A 71 0.02 -16.44 -6.08
N SER A 72 -0.66 -15.34 -6.38
CA SER A 72 -1.17 -14.42 -5.37
C SER A 72 -2.30 -15.04 -4.52
N ASP A 73 -2.44 -14.55 -3.29
CA ASP A 73 -3.56 -14.92 -2.42
C ASP A 73 -4.92 -14.64 -3.08
N MET A 74 -5.00 -13.60 -3.91
CA MET A 74 -6.20 -13.29 -4.68
C MET A 74 -6.50 -14.38 -5.71
N ALA A 75 -5.50 -14.85 -6.45
CA ALA A 75 -5.66 -15.95 -7.42
C ALA A 75 -6.11 -17.23 -6.72
N ILE A 76 -5.45 -17.60 -5.61
CA ILE A 76 -5.79 -18.77 -4.80
C ILE A 76 -7.22 -18.67 -4.27
N ARG A 77 -7.61 -17.52 -3.75
CA ARG A 77 -8.97 -17.29 -3.22
C ARG A 77 -10.03 -17.40 -4.32
N LEU A 78 -9.78 -16.82 -5.48
CA LEU A 78 -10.71 -16.88 -6.61
C LEU A 78 -10.87 -18.31 -7.13
N LYS A 79 -9.79 -19.09 -7.21
CA LYS A 79 -9.80 -20.48 -7.61
C LYS A 79 -10.60 -21.37 -6.65
N ASN A 80 -10.43 -21.17 -5.34
CA ASN A 80 -11.05 -22.04 -4.33
C ASN A 80 -12.48 -21.61 -3.93
N GLY A 81 -12.80 -20.33 -3.99
CA GLY A 81 -14.09 -19.79 -3.52
C GLY A 81 -14.96 -19.18 -4.61
N GLY A 82 -14.42 -19.04 -5.81
CA GLY A 82 -15.06 -18.34 -6.92
C GLY A 82 -15.28 -16.84 -6.66
N ASP A 83 -15.61 -16.12 -7.70
CA ASP A 83 -16.08 -14.73 -7.61
C ASP A 83 -17.59 -14.70 -7.49
N LYS A 84 -18.13 -14.78 -6.28
CA LYS A 84 -19.57 -14.76 -5.99
C LYS A 84 -20.28 -13.54 -6.60
N ASN A 85 -19.56 -12.45 -6.79
CA ASN A 85 -20.10 -11.19 -7.32
C ASN A 85 -19.79 -11.01 -8.82
N ARG A 86 -19.15 -11.98 -9.47
CA ARG A 86 -18.73 -11.92 -10.89
C ARG A 86 -17.96 -10.64 -11.25
N ARG A 87 -17.14 -10.15 -10.31
CA ARG A 87 -16.36 -8.92 -10.50
C ARG A 87 -15.10 -9.15 -11.34
N PHE A 88 -14.61 -10.38 -11.35
CA PHE A 88 -13.46 -10.81 -12.13
C PHE A 88 -13.96 -11.62 -13.31
N LYS A 89 -13.63 -11.16 -14.51
CA LYS A 89 -14.03 -11.85 -15.76
C LYS A 89 -12.94 -12.78 -16.30
N VAL A 90 -11.76 -12.75 -15.63
CA VAL A 90 -10.59 -13.56 -15.98
C VAL A 90 -10.12 -14.32 -14.77
N SER A 91 -9.54 -15.51 -15.00
CA SER A 91 -8.90 -16.31 -13.96
C SER A 91 -7.46 -15.83 -13.82
N ILE A 92 -7.09 -15.31 -12.65
CA ILE A 92 -5.75 -14.72 -12.42
C ILE A 92 -4.68 -15.81 -12.54
N ASP A 93 -4.98 -17.05 -12.12
CA ASP A 93 -4.05 -18.18 -12.19
C ASP A 93 -3.72 -18.66 -13.62
N SER A 94 -4.45 -18.18 -14.63
CA SER A 94 -4.21 -18.51 -16.03
C SER A 94 -3.60 -17.36 -16.86
N LEU A 95 -3.24 -16.25 -16.23
CA LEU A 95 -2.66 -15.10 -16.92
C LEU A 95 -1.25 -15.43 -17.44
N THR A 96 -1.00 -15.06 -18.69
CA THR A 96 0.36 -15.09 -19.25
C THR A 96 1.25 -14.02 -18.59
N ALA A 97 2.57 -14.12 -18.71
CA ALA A 97 3.49 -13.13 -18.15
C ALA A 97 3.17 -11.69 -18.57
N PHE A 98 2.74 -11.47 -19.82
CA PHE A 98 2.37 -10.17 -20.35
C PHE A 98 1.03 -9.63 -19.81
N GLN A 99 0.17 -10.51 -19.31
CA GLN A 99 -1.15 -10.16 -18.75
C GLN A 99 -1.12 -9.93 -17.25
N GLN A 100 -0.07 -10.38 -16.58
CA GLN A 100 0.09 -10.22 -15.13
C GLN A 100 0.44 -8.78 -14.79
N GLY A 101 0.11 -8.38 -13.55
CA GLY A 101 0.58 -7.11 -12.99
C GLY A 101 1.57 -7.37 -11.87
N TYR A 102 2.55 -6.49 -11.76
CA TYR A 102 3.42 -6.49 -10.59
C TYR A 102 3.97 -5.10 -10.29
N LEU A 103 4.38 -4.91 -9.07
CA LEU A 103 5.17 -3.79 -8.59
C LEU A 103 6.31 -4.36 -7.75
N LYS A 104 7.55 -4.10 -8.17
CA LYS A 104 8.76 -4.57 -7.49
C LYS A 104 9.59 -3.39 -7.03
N VAL A 105 9.83 -3.29 -5.73
CA VAL A 105 10.75 -2.33 -5.15
C VAL A 105 12.18 -2.82 -5.36
N THR A 106 13.00 -2.01 -6.02
CA THR A 106 14.40 -2.33 -6.36
C THR A 106 15.39 -1.76 -5.36
N SER A 107 15.04 -0.64 -4.72
CA SER A 107 15.80 -0.07 -3.61
C SER A 107 14.90 0.73 -2.69
N LEU A 108 15.25 0.78 -1.41
CA LEU A 108 14.62 1.64 -0.43
C LEU A 108 15.66 2.12 0.58
N LYS A 109 15.62 3.41 0.89
CA LYS A 109 16.51 4.06 1.84
C LYS A 109 15.71 4.89 2.83
N GLN A 110 16.14 4.91 4.08
CA GLN A 110 15.67 5.85 5.09
C GLN A 110 16.76 6.90 5.31
N ASP A 111 16.44 8.18 5.11
CA ASP A 111 17.35 9.31 5.29
C ASP A 111 18.71 9.08 4.57
N GLY A 112 18.65 8.50 3.35
CA GLY A 112 19.80 8.19 2.51
C GLY A 112 20.48 6.84 2.79
N ALA A 113 20.20 6.15 3.90
CA ALA A 113 20.78 4.85 4.25
C ALA A 113 19.88 3.68 3.81
N PRO A 114 20.40 2.59 3.18
CA PRO A 114 19.62 1.43 2.82
C PRO A 114 18.96 0.80 4.04
N VAL A 115 17.71 0.30 3.87
CA VAL A 115 16.95 -0.38 4.91
C VAL A 115 16.72 -1.85 4.57
N GLN A 116 16.43 -2.65 5.59
CA GLN A 116 15.97 -4.02 5.40
C GLN A 116 14.50 -4.02 4.99
N MET A 117 14.17 -4.78 3.95
CA MET A 117 12.81 -4.94 3.46
C MET A 117 12.51 -6.40 3.17
N VAL A 118 11.25 -6.79 3.40
CA VAL A 118 10.72 -8.15 3.15
C VAL A 118 9.40 -8.03 2.41
N GLU A 119 9.33 -8.60 1.21
CA GLU A 119 8.08 -8.70 0.44
C GLU A 119 7.32 -9.96 0.84
N SER A 120 6.03 -9.80 1.14
CA SER A 120 5.08 -10.88 1.40
C SER A 120 3.79 -10.59 0.65
N GLY A 121 3.60 -11.25 -0.48
CA GLY A 121 2.43 -11.04 -1.36
C GLY A 121 2.29 -9.59 -1.82
N THR A 122 1.28 -8.90 -1.33
CA THR A 122 1.00 -7.49 -1.66
C THR A 122 1.52 -6.50 -0.62
N ILE A 123 2.31 -6.95 0.34
CA ILE A 123 2.85 -6.11 1.41
C ILE A 123 4.37 -6.12 1.35
N LEU A 124 4.97 -4.94 1.42
CA LEU A 124 6.39 -4.76 1.68
C LEU A 124 6.56 -4.26 3.11
N GLU A 125 7.14 -5.10 3.96
CA GLU A 125 7.56 -4.71 5.31
C GLU A 125 8.94 -4.07 5.25
N VAL A 126 9.08 -2.91 5.85
CA VAL A 126 10.34 -2.15 5.92
C VAL A 126 10.72 -1.96 7.39
N THR A 127 11.88 -2.45 7.77
CA THR A 127 12.45 -2.20 9.10
C THR A 127 13.24 -0.90 9.08
N LEU A 128 12.83 0.06 9.90
CA LEU A 128 13.48 1.36 9.97
C LEU A 128 14.84 1.24 10.65
N ASN A 129 15.89 1.83 10.05
CA ASN A 129 17.22 1.91 10.65
C ASN A 129 17.20 2.78 11.92
N LYS A 130 16.41 3.84 11.88
CA LYS A 130 16.18 4.75 13.00
C LYS A 130 14.70 4.74 13.35
N PRO A 131 14.33 4.29 14.57
CA PRO A 131 12.95 4.33 15.02
C PRO A 131 12.37 5.75 14.93
N LEU A 132 11.12 5.86 14.48
CA LEU A 132 10.44 7.13 14.29
C LEU A 132 9.53 7.42 15.49
N VAL A 133 9.98 8.28 16.37
CA VAL A 133 9.23 8.68 17.57
C VAL A 133 8.00 9.53 17.20
N SER A 134 7.06 9.65 18.12
CA SER A 134 5.88 10.50 17.97
C SER A 134 6.25 11.94 17.57
N GLY A 135 5.56 12.49 16.58
CA GLY A 135 5.77 13.82 16.03
C GLY A 135 6.99 13.98 15.11
N ALA A 136 7.82 12.96 14.97
CA ALA A 136 9.00 13.03 14.08
C ALA A 136 8.64 12.68 12.63
N SER A 137 9.51 13.11 11.71
CA SER A 137 9.42 12.76 10.29
C SER A 137 10.71 12.09 9.82
N THR A 138 10.60 11.26 8.78
CA THR A 138 11.72 10.63 8.08
C THR A 138 11.48 10.65 6.57
N VAL A 139 12.54 10.63 5.78
CA VAL A 139 12.48 10.54 4.33
C VAL A 139 12.71 9.10 3.92
N LEU A 140 11.80 8.56 3.12
CA LEU A 140 11.92 7.24 2.51
C LEU A 140 12.06 7.41 0.99
N ASP A 141 13.24 7.10 0.46
CA ASP A 141 13.53 7.13 -0.97
C ASP A 141 13.43 5.73 -1.54
N LEU A 142 12.56 5.53 -2.51
CA LEU A 142 12.23 4.24 -3.10
C LEU A 142 12.40 4.30 -4.61
N ALA A 143 13.00 3.26 -5.20
CA ALA A 143 12.99 3.01 -6.63
C ALA A 143 12.24 1.71 -6.92
N PHE A 144 11.51 1.68 -8.03
CA PHE A 144 10.66 0.56 -8.38
C PHE A 144 10.56 0.35 -9.88
N ASN A 145 10.17 -0.86 -10.25
CA ASN A 145 9.68 -1.21 -11.58
C ASN A 145 8.37 -2.01 -11.44
N GLY A 146 7.59 -2.00 -12.50
CA GLY A 146 6.32 -2.72 -12.51
C GLY A 146 5.83 -2.97 -13.93
N HIS A 147 4.75 -3.74 -14.02
CA HIS A 147 4.05 -4.03 -15.25
C HIS A 147 2.55 -3.84 -15.05
N VAL A 148 1.91 -3.16 -15.99
CA VAL A 148 0.46 -2.92 -15.95
C VAL A 148 -0.25 -4.18 -16.43
N PRO A 149 -1.13 -4.81 -15.60
CA PRO A 149 -1.84 -6.03 -16.00
C PRO A 149 -2.85 -5.75 -17.11
N ASP A 150 -3.33 -6.80 -17.78
CA ASP A 150 -4.59 -6.68 -18.50
C ASP A 150 -5.71 -6.27 -17.54
N MET A 151 -6.74 -5.58 -18.05
CA MET A 151 -7.81 -5.03 -17.20
C MET A 151 -8.51 -6.13 -16.39
N ILE A 152 -8.32 -6.09 -15.08
CA ILE A 152 -8.89 -7.05 -14.11
C ILE A 152 -9.89 -6.37 -13.17
N ARG A 153 -10.34 -5.28 -13.25
CA ARG A 153 -11.39 -4.52 -12.57
C ARG A 153 -11.31 -3.06 -12.97
N ARG A 154 -10.60 -2.27 -12.13
CA ARG A 154 -10.45 -0.82 -12.29
C ARG A 154 -9.10 -0.45 -12.87
N SER A 155 -8.16 -1.38 -12.85
CA SER A 155 -6.77 -1.15 -13.23
C SER A 155 -6.37 -2.13 -14.30
N GLY A 156 -5.65 -1.64 -15.27
CA GLY A 156 -5.08 -2.45 -16.33
C GLY A 156 -5.01 -1.74 -17.68
N LYS A 157 -4.46 -2.45 -18.65
CA LYS A 157 -4.42 -2.11 -20.07
C LYS A 157 -5.52 -2.87 -20.83
N ASN A 158 -5.68 -2.57 -22.10
CA ASN A 158 -6.62 -3.24 -23.02
C ASN A 158 -8.06 -3.18 -22.51
N THR A 159 -8.52 -2.00 -22.07
CA THR A 159 -9.88 -1.84 -21.60
C THR A 159 -10.90 -2.01 -22.73
N LYS A 160 -12.07 -2.52 -22.41
CA LYS A 160 -13.16 -2.71 -23.39
C LYS A 160 -13.69 -1.39 -23.95
N GLU A 161 -13.52 -0.32 -23.20
CA GLU A 161 -13.91 1.04 -23.54
C GLU A 161 -12.89 1.73 -24.49
N GLY A 162 -11.80 1.06 -24.85
CA GLY A 162 -10.76 1.60 -25.71
C GLY A 162 -9.78 2.53 -24.99
N ILE A 163 -9.79 2.55 -23.66
CA ILE A 163 -8.81 3.28 -22.86
C ILE A 163 -7.53 2.44 -22.80
N ALA A 164 -6.39 2.99 -23.23
CA ALA A 164 -5.14 2.25 -23.28
C ALA A 164 -4.69 1.78 -21.88
N PHE A 165 -4.72 2.67 -20.90
CA PHE A 165 -4.31 2.38 -19.52
C PHE A 165 -5.27 3.00 -18.51
N SER A 166 -5.62 2.24 -17.48
CA SER A 166 -6.28 2.70 -16.27
C SER A 166 -5.46 2.25 -15.07
N MET A 167 -4.87 3.20 -14.35
CA MET A 167 -3.87 2.92 -13.31
C MET A 167 -4.39 3.30 -11.92
N ALA A 168 -5.48 2.68 -11.48
CA ALA A 168 -5.97 2.84 -10.13
C ALA A 168 -5.20 1.92 -9.17
N GLN A 169 -4.79 2.45 -8.01
CA GLN A 169 -4.11 1.67 -6.96
C GLN A 169 -2.84 0.94 -7.47
N TRP A 170 -2.00 1.65 -8.20
CA TRP A 170 -0.81 1.04 -8.81
C TRP A 170 0.47 1.23 -7.99
N TYR A 171 0.47 2.14 -7.00
CA TYR A 171 1.58 2.46 -6.11
C TYR A 171 1.18 2.37 -4.64
#